data_7ebbd66de1defa722e30b1075814871b
#
_entry.id   7ebbd66de1defa722e30b1075814871b
#
_cell.length_a   1.000
_cell.length_b   1.000
_cell.length_c   1.000
_cell.angle_alpha   90.00
_cell.angle_beta   90.00
_cell.angle_gamma   90.00
#
_symmetry.space_group_name_H-M   'P 1'
#
loop_
_entity.id
_entity.type
_entity.pdbx_description
1 polymer ?
#
loop_
_entity_poly.entity_id
_entity_poly.type
_entity_poly.pdbx_seq_one_letter_code
_entity_poly.pdbx_strand_id
1 'polypeptide(L)'
;KKRRNIKLNLKAWLAKPDLGMINILMAGDKHFFRHIQTVRHETDISLNVWGMNPLEVTHFKAGFLGFAPDFAMDQVFNTGLSGQVRYQGLRAKAMLKNPRYLNRSLWDTLSGEYYRSVKEQADFYNLFDYWPWDEVEVDNTLDSYNWERAEDTKSTWRIGDGTAAFYNYVYYTMAGFTEYDTFRSNQIREGQLSREQALLLVAEENQPRYQNIKWYLDALDMDFDRVIKTINRAPRKYQVE
;
A
#
# COMPACT_ATOMS: atom_id res chain seq x y z
N LYS A 1 17.80 -4.52 6.45
CA LYS A 1 17.93 -3.84 5.14
C LYS A 1 16.68 -3.00 4.85
N LYS A 2 15.46 -3.55 4.89
CA LYS A 2 14.18 -2.87 4.58
C LYS A 2 13.99 -1.60 5.45
N ARG A 3 14.06 -1.71 6.79
CA ARG A 3 13.96 -0.57 7.73
C ARG A 3 14.84 0.63 7.34
N ARG A 4 16.12 0.38 7.01
CA ARG A 4 17.04 1.45 6.59
C ARG A 4 16.63 2.10 5.28
N ASN A 5 16.18 1.33 4.30
CA ASN A 5 15.75 1.86 3.01
C ASN A 5 14.46 2.67 3.13
N ILE A 6 13.50 2.22 3.94
CA ILE A 6 12.29 2.99 4.28
C ILE A 6 12.69 4.33 4.92
N LYS A 7 13.58 4.31 5.92
CA LYS A 7 14.08 5.54 6.57
C LYS A 7 14.72 6.53 5.59
N LEU A 8 15.52 6.05 4.63
CA LEU A 8 16.13 6.89 3.60
C LEU A 8 15.06 7.56 2.73
N ASN A 9 14.08 6.79 2.26
CA ASN A 9 13.01 7.31 1.42
C ASN A 9 12.08 8.24 2.20
N LEU A 10 11.76 7.92 3.45
CA LEU A 10 10.95 8.80 4.30
C LEU A 10 11.66 10.15 4.55
N LYS A 11 12.97 10.15 4.82
CA LYS A 11 13.74 11.39 4.93
C LYS A 11 13.74 12.20 3.62
N ALA A 12 13.81 11.54 2.47
CA ALA A 12 13.70 12.20 1.18
C ALA A 12 12.31 12.82 0.99
N TRP A 13 11.26 12.07 1.32
CA TRP A 13 9.88 12.50 1.22
C TRP A 13 9.57 13.70 2.13
N LEU A 14 10.00 13.66 3.39
CA LEU A 14 9.80 14.75 4.35
C LEU A 14 10.48 16.06 3.93
N ALA A 15 11.53 16.00 3.14
CA ALA A 15 12.16 17.20 2.60
C ALA A 15 11.32 17.90 1.52
N LYS A 16 10.49 17.15 0.80
CA LYS A 16 9.55 17.64 -0.21
C LYS A 16 8.39 16.63 -0.32
N PRO A 17 7.36 16.77 0.52
CA PRO A 17 6.21 15.87 0.50
C PRO A 17 5.49 15.89 -0.86
N ASP A 18 5.23 14.68 -1.39
CA ASP A 18 4.56 14.46 -2.67
C ASP A 18 3.79 13.14 -2.61
N LEU A 19 2.46 13.19 -2.79
CA LEU A 19 1.59 12.01 -2.78
C LEU A 19 1.98 10.97 -3.83
N GLY A 20 2.43 11.40 -5.00
CA GLY A 20 2.88 10.49 -6.07
C GLY A 20 4.10 9.65 -5.69
N MET A 21 4.87 10.09 -4.69
CA MET A 21 6.09 9.40 -4.25
C MET A 21 5.90 8.54 -3.01
N ILE A 22 4.69 8.43 -2.45
CA ILE A 22 4.46 7.60 -1.25
C ILE A 22 4.78 6.13 -1.53
N ASN A 23 4.45 5.62 -2.70
CA ASN A 23 4.71 4.21 -3.03
C ASN A 23 6.20 3.82 -2.93
N ILE A 24 7.14 4.76 -3.08
CA ILE A 24 8.57 4.46 -2.97
C ILE A 24 9.00 4.28 -1.51
N LEU A 25 8.20 4.74 -0.55
CA LEU A 25 8.48 4.59 0.87
C LEU A 25 8.48 3.12 1.31
N MET A 26 7.77 2.24 0.58
CA MET A 26 7.73 0.80 0.83
C MET A 26 9.07 0.10 0.57
N ALA A 27 9.99 0.76 -0.14
CA ALA A 27 11.40 0.38 -0.26
C ALA A 27 11.67 -1.11 -0.48
N GLY A 28 11.20 -1.65 -1.59
CA GLY A 28 11.42 -3.05 -1.95
C GLY A 28 10.42 -4.02 -1.32
N ASP A 29 9.25 -3.56 -0.97
CA ASP A 29 8.14 -4.40 -0.53
C ASP A 29 7.86 -5.55 -1.51
N LYS A 30 8.00 -5.30 -2.81
CA LYS A 30 7.79 -6.31 -3.86
C LYS A 30 8.91 -7.37 -3.98
N HIS A 31 9.91 -7.34 -3.11
CA HIS A 31 10.98 -8.34 -3.09
C HIS A 31 10.49 -9.76 -2.80
N PHE A 32 9.33 -9.93 -2.19
CA PHE A 32 8.76 -11.26 -1.96
C PHE A 32 8.52 -12.02 -3.28
N PHE A 33 8.17 -11.36 -4.39
CA PHE A 33 8.07 -12.01 -5.69
C PHE A 33 9.39 -12.65 -6.15
N ARG A 34 10.52 -12.03 -5.81
CA ARG A 34 11.83 -12.63 -6.03
C ARG A 34 12.07 -13.85 -5.13
N HIS A 35 11.71 -13.75 -3.85
CA HIS A 35 11.90 -14.85 -2.90
C HIS A 35 11.08 -16.08 -3.29
N ILE A 36 9.88 -15.90 -3.81
CA ILE A 36 9.06 -17.00 -4.33
C ILE A 36 9.81 -17.77 -5.43
N GLN A 37 10.43 -17.05 -6.38
CA GLN A 37 11.23 -17.72 -7.44
C GLN A 37 12.40 -18.50 -6.84
N THR A 38 13.04 -17.99 -5.80
CA THR A 38 14.10 -18.69 -5.08
C THR A 38 13.57 -19.97 -4.41
N VAL A 39 12.48 -19.86 -3.65
CA VAL A 39 11.85 -21.00 -2.97
C VAL A 39 11.40 -22.06 -3.97
N ARG A 40 10.77 -21.66 -5.08
CA ARG A 40 10.40 -22.60 -6.17
C ARG A 40 11.60 -23.39 -6.69
N HIS A 41 12.71 -22.70 -6.91
CA HIS A 41 13.93 -23.33 -7.42
C HIS A 41 14.57 -24.28 -6.38
N GLU A 42 14.52 -23.93 -5.11
CA GLU A 42 15.11 -24.73 -4.02
C GLU A 42 14.27 -25.94 -3.64
N THR A 43 12.95 -25.85 -3.80
CA THR A 43 12.00 -26.87 -3.32
C THR A 43 11.35 -27.70 -4.44
N ASP A 44 11.49 -27.28 -5.68
CA ASP A 44 10.78 -27.81 -6.86
C ASP A 44 9.23 -27.76 -6.73
N ILE A 45 8.71 -26.89 -5.84
CA ILE A 45 7.28 -26.66 -5.69
C ILE A 45 6.88 -25.54 -6.65
N SER A 46 6.10 -25.88 -7.69
CA SER A 46 5.67 -24.90 -8.70
C SER A 46 4.46 -24.07 -8.26
N LEU A 47 3.53 -24.67 -7.54
CA LEU A 47 2.27 -24.04 -7.14
C LEU A 47 2.46 -22.88 -6.15
N ASN A 48 1.94 -21.71 -6.52
CA ASN A 48 1.86 -20.52 -5.65
C ASN A 48 0.41 -20.12 -5.42
N VAL A 49 -0.04 -20.21 -4.18
CA VAL A 49 -1.38 -19.76 -3.78
C VAL A 49 -1.26 -18.48 -2.95
N TRP A 50 -2.05 -17.47 -3.34
CA TRP A 50 -2.07 -16.16 -2.71
C TRP A 50 -3.44 -15.86 -2.11
N GLY A 51 -3.44 -15.15 -0.98
CA GLY A 51 -4.64 -14.63 -0.35
C GLY A 51 -4.74 -13.11 -0.52
N MET A 52 -4.62 -12.61 -1.75
CA MET A 52 -4.75 -11.17 -1.99
C MET A 52 -6.23 -10.79 -2.03
N ASN A 53 -6.63 -9.90 -1.13
CA ASN A 53 -8.00 -9.41 -1.09
C ASN A 53 -8.31 -8.55 -2.34
N PRO A 54 -9.28 -8.93 -3.18
CA PRO A 54 -9.62 -8.19 -4.39
C PRO A 54 -10.15 -6.79 -4.10
N LEU A 55 -10.74 -6.57 -2.92
CA LEU A 55 -11.28 -5.28 -2.52
C LEU A 55 -10.18 -4.24 -2.14
N GLU A 56 -8.93 -4.69 -1.94
CA GLU A 56 -7.79 -3.82 -1.64
C GLU A 56 -7.19 -3.11 -2.86
N VAL A 57 -7.81 -3.23 -4.02
CA VAL A 57 -7.32 -2.59 -5.24
C VAL A 57 -7.41 -1.06 -5.12
N THR A 58 -6.25 -0.39 -5.16
CA THR A 58 -6.15 1.06 -5.02
C THR A 58 -5.47 1.69 -6.23
N HIS A 59 -6.26 2.16 -7.19
CA HIS A 59 -5.75 2.84 -8.38
C HIS A 59 -5.20 4.25 -8.08
N PHE A 60 -5.72 4.92 -7.06
CA PHE A 60 -5.35 6.30 -6.75
C PHE A 60 -3.86 6.50 -6.43
N LYS A 61 -3.19 5.49 -5.88
CA LYS A 61 -1.76 5.57 -5.55
C LYS A 61 -0.89 5.83 -6.79
N ALA A 62 -1.16 5.14 -7.89
CA ALA A 62 -0.51 5.38 -9.16
C ALA A 62 -1.04 6.67 -9.82
N GLY A 63 -2.33 6.97 -9.64
CA GLY A 63 -2.98 8.18 -10.10
C GLY A 63 -2.35 9.46 -9.55
N PHE A 64 -1.90 9.47 -8.30
CA PHE A 64 -1.17 10.62 -7.74
C PHE A 64 0.14 10.92 -8.47
N LEU A 65 0.77 9.91 -9.06
CA LEU A 65 1.96 10.06 -9.88
C LEU A 65 1.64 10.49 -11.33
N GLY A 66 0.36 10.47 -11.73
CA GLY A 66 -0.11 10.74 -13.09
C GLY A 66 -0.20 9.49 -13.98
N PHE A 67 -0.13 8.30 -13.40
CA PHE A 67 -0.36 7.05 -14.11
C PHE A 67 -1.87 6.75 -14.07
N ALA A 68 -2.51 6.85 -15.24
CA ALA A 68 -3.95 6.58 -15.34
C ALA A 68 -4.25 5.10 -15.05
N PRO A 69 -5.32 4.79 -14.31
CA PRO A 69 -5.76 3.42 -14.12
C PRO A 69 -6.24 2.84 -15.44
N ASP A 70 -5.95 1.56 -15.66
CA ASP A 70 -6.54 0.77 -16.72
C ASP A 70 -7.59 -0.16 -16.09
N PHE A 71 -8.85 0.23 -16.18
CA PHE A 71 -9.96 -0.53 -15.64
C PHE A 71 -10.34 -1.76 -16.49
N ALA A 72 -9.77 -1.89 -17.68
CA ALA A 72 -9.97 -3.07 -18.53
C ALA A 72 -9.04 -4.24 -18.14
N MET A 73 -8.03 -3.97 -17.30
CA MET A 73 -7.13 -5.01 -16.81
C MET A 73 -7.70 -5.65 -15.54
N ASP A 74 -8.02 -6.93 -15.60
CA ASP A 74 -8.51 -7.73 -14.46
C ASP A 74 -7.47 -7.85 -13.32
N GLN A 75 -6.20 -7.58 -13.63
CA GLN A 75 -5.11 -7.69 -12.65
C GLN A 75 -4.27 -6.41 -12.60
N VAL A 76 -4.36 -5.67 -11.50
CA VAL A 76 -3.53 -4.49 -11.20
C VAL A 76 -2.03 -4.80 -11.15
N PHE A 77 -1.67 -6.08 -11.07
CA PHE A 77 -0.30 -6.51 -10.79
C PHE A 77 0.57 -6.65 -12.02
N ASN A 78 0.00 -6.89 -13.20
CA ASN A 78 0.78 -7.11 -14.42
C ASN A 78 0.52 -6.00 -15.44
N THR A 79 1.21 -4.89 -15.28
CA THR A 79 1.13 -3.77 -16.25
C THR A 79 1.95 -4.03 -17.53
N GLY A 80 2.61 -5.18 -17.62
CA GLY A 80 3.52 -5.48 -18.71
C GLY A 80 4.74 -4.56 -18.77
N LEU A 81 5.63 -4.81 -19.73
CA LEU A 81 6.86 -4.03 -19.87
C LEU A 81 6.59 -2.56 -20.23
N SER A 82 5.69 -2.30 -21.16
CA SER A 82 5.35 -0.94 -21.61
C SER A 82 4.74 -0.09 -20.49
N GLY A 83 3.82 -0.65 -19.73
CA GLY A 83 3.23 -0.01 -18.56
C GLY A 83 4.29 0.29 -17.50
N GLN A 84 5.22 -0.65 -17.25
CA GLN A 84 6.31 -0.43 -16.31
C GLN A 84 7.28 0.66 -16.78
N VAL A 85 7.66 0.70 -18.05
CA VAL A 85 8.52 1.78 -18.59
C VAL A 85 7.86 3.14 -18.37
N ARG A 86 6.57 3.27 -18.70
CA ARG A 86 5.81 4.51 -18.47
C ARG A 86 5.76 4.88 -16.99
N TYR A 87 5.44 3.95 -16.12
CA TYR A 87 5.34 4.17 -14.68
C TYR A 87 6.69 4.58 -14.07
N GLN A 88 7.78 3.90 -14.43
CA GLN A 88 9.11 4.25 -13.95
C GLN A 88 9.61 5.58 -14.54
N GLY A 89 9.20 5.95 -15.75
CA GLY A 89 9.46 7.27 -16.33
C GLY A 89 8.81 8.41 -15.52
N LEU A 90 7.56 8.24 -15.07
CA LEU A 90 6.89 9.18 -14.17
C LEU A 90 7.59 9.29 -12.81
N ARG A 91 8.01 8.16 -12.25
CA ARG A 91 8.83 8.13 -11.02
C ARG A 91 10.15 8.88 -11.20
N ALA A 92 10.87 8.62 -12.28
CA ALA A 92 12.13 9.30 -12.59
C ALA A 92 11.93 10.82 -12.68
N LYS A 93 10.89 11.27 -13.37
CA LYS A 93 10.51 12.70 -13.44
C LYS A 93 10.24 13.29 -12.04
N ALA A 94 9.60 12.58 -11.15
CA ALA A 94 9.36 13.01 -9.78
C ALA A 94 10.67 13.04 -8.96
N MET A 95 11.57 12.06 -9.17
CA MET A 95 12.88 12.00 -8.52
C MET A 95 13.79 13.16 -8.94
N LEU A 96 13.70 13.63 -10.18
CA LEU A 96 14.43 14.83 -10.63
C LEU A 96 14.05 16.07 -9.82
N LYS A 97 12.81 16.16 -9.33
CA LYS A 97 12.35 17.23 -8.45
C LYS A 97 12.87 17.12 -7.01
N ASN A 98 13.27 15.91 -6.60
CA ASN A 98 13.85 15.61 -5.28
C ASN A 98 14.92 14.51 -5.41
N PRO A 99 16.17 14.86 -5.74
CA PRO A 99 17.24 13.88 -5.98
C PRO A 99 17.61 13.01 -4.77
N ARG A 100 17.12 13.33 -3.56
CA ARG A 100 17.33 12.51 -2.36
C ARG A 100 16.75 11.09 -2.47
N TYR A 101 15.83 10.88 -3.42
CA TYR A 101 15.33 9.54 -3.75
C TYR A 101 16.33 8.68 -4.52
N LEU A 102 17.38 9.29 -5.12
CA LEU A 102 18.47 8.59 -5.80
C LEU A 102 19.42 7.99 -4.76
N ASN A 103 18.93 6.98 -4.07
CA ASN A 103 19.67 6.28 -3.02
C ASN A 103 19.61 4.76 -3.26
N ARG A 104 20.33 4.01 -2.45
CA ARG A 104 20.48 2.56 -2.63
C ARG A 104 19.17 1.76 -2.59
N SER A 105 18.06 2.33 -2.08
CA SER A 105 16.76 1.64 -2.06
C SER A 105 16.17 1.46 -3.45
N LEU A 106 16.63 2.24 -4.44
CA LEU A 106 16.16 2.12 -5.83
C LEU A 106 16.38 0.73 -6.40
N TRP A 107 17.51 0.11 -6.13
CA TRP A 107 17.78 -1.24 -6.61
C TRP A 107 16.80 -2.25 -6.07
N ASP A 108 16.43 -2.14 -4.80
CA ASP A 108 15.44 -3.00 -4.19
C ASP A 108 14.05 -2.75 -4.78
N THR A 109 13.70 -1.49 -5.03
CA THR A 109 12.42 -1.08 -5.62
C THR A 109 12.31 -1.58 -7.07
N LEU A 110 13.29 -1.30 -7.92
CA LEU A 110 13.29 -1.68 -9.33
C LEU A 110 13.34 -3.20 -9.50
N SER A 111 14.16 -3.89 -8.71
CA SER A 111 14.22 -5.36 -8.70
C SER A 111 12.88 -5.97 -8.29
N GLY A 112 12.23 -5.45 -7.25
CA GLY A 112 10.90 -5.92 -6.83
C GLY A 112 9.85 -5.73 -7.91
N GLU A 113 9.82 -4.57 -8.58
CA GLU A 113 8.88 -4.30 -9.67
C GLU A 113 9.14 -5.19 -10.90
N TYR A 114 10.40 -5.48 -11.22
CA TYR A 114 10.74 -6.41 -12.28
C TYR A 114 10.16 -7.81 -12.04
N TYR A 115 10.41 -8.36 -10.85
CA TYR A 115 9.88 -9.70 -10.50
C TYR A 115 8.35 -9.72 -10.40
N ARG A 116 7.72 -8.62 -10.03
CA ARG A 116 6.26 -8.52 -9.94
C ARG A 116 5.57 -8.42 -11.29
N SER A 117 6.10 -7.58 -12.20
CA SER A 117 5.34 -7.08 -13.34
C SER A 117 5.93 -7.42 -14.70
N VAL A 118 7.16 -7.93 -14.76
CA VAL A 118 7.86 -8.25 -16.00
C VAL A 118 8.20 -9.73 -16.07
N LYS A 119 8.69 -10.30 -14.97
CA LYS A 119 8.99 -11.73 -14.89
C LYS A 119 7.69 -12.53 -14.89
N GLU A 120 7.62 -13.54 -15.76
CA GLU A 120 6.48 -14.45 -15.81
C GLU A 120 6.23 -15.13 -14.46
N GLN A 121 4.97 -15.18 -14.08
CA GLN A 121 4.46 -15.80 -12.85
C GLN A 121 3.71 -17.09 -13.22
N ALA A 122 4.42 -18.17 -13.50
CA ALA A 122 3.79 -19.46 -13.76
C ALA A 122 3.19 -20.04 -12.46
N ASP A 123 2.08 -20.77 -12.59
CA ASP A 123 1.39 -21.45 -11.48
C ASP A 123 1.03 -20.52 -10.30
N PHE A 124 0.64 -19.29 -10.61
CA PHE A 124 0.23 -18.28 -9.66
C PHE A 124 -1.29 -18.20 -9.61
N TYR A 125 -1.86 -18.53 -8.45
CA TYR A 125 -3.29 -18.51 -8.22
C TYR A 125 -3.63 -17.62 -7.02
N ASN A 126 -4.64 -16.78 -7.16
CA ASN A 126 -5.18 -16.07 -6.01
C ASN A 126 -6.39 -16.84 -5.48
N LEU A 127 -6.42 -17.15 -4.18
CA LEU A 127 -7.50 -17.87 -3.54
C LEU A 127 -8.86 -17.22 -3.78
N PHE A 128 -8.88 -15.88 -3.73
CA PHE A 128 -10.12 -15.11 -3.86
C PHE A 128 -10.61 -14.92 -5.31
N ASP A 129 -9.92 -15.47 -6.29
CA ASP A 129 -10.49 -15.65 -7.64
C ASP A 129 -11.48 -16.82 -7.70
N TYR A 130 -11.42 -17.72 -6.71
CA TYR A 130 -12.25 -18.95 -6.60
C TYR A 130 -13.15 -18.96 -5.39
N TRP A 131 -12.86 -18.17 -4.37
CA TRP A 131 -13.57 -18.07 -3.12
C TRP A 131 -13.89 -16.62 -2.81
N PRO A 132 -15.16 -16.25 -2.56
CA PRO A 132 -15.50 -14.86 -2.22
C PRO A 132 -14.82 -14.45 -0.91
N TRP A 133 -14.28 -13.24 -0.89
CA TRP A 133 -13.78 -12.65 0.34
C TRP A 133 -14.94 -12.02 1.11
N ASP A 134 -15.15 -12.45 2.34
CA ASP A 134 -16.18 -11.95 3.26
C ASP A 134 -15.53 -11.53 4.59
N GLU A 135 -15.74 -10.27 5.00
CA GLU A 135 -15.12 -9.71 6.20
C GLU A 135 -15.60 -10.40 7.48
N VAL A 136 -16.89 -10.75 7.53
CA VAL A 136 -17.49 -11.40 8.71
C VAL A 136 -16.96 -12.83 8.87
N GLU A 137 -16.81 -13.56 7.77
CA GLU A 137 -16.24 -14.92 7.78
C GLU A 137 -14.76 -14.88 8.21
N VAL A 138 -14.00 -13.90 7.70
CA VAL A 138 -12.60 -13.68 8.09
C VAL A 138 -12.50 -13.37 9.58
N ASP A 139 -13.31 -12.45 10.09
CA ASP A 139 -13.30 -12.06 11.50
C ASP A 139 -13.64 -13.23 12.43
N ASN A 140 -14.69 -14.00 12.11
CA ASN A 140 -15.07 -15.19 12.86
C ASN A 140 -13.95 -16.25 12.86
N THR A 141 -13.29 -16.42 11.73
CA THR A 141 -12.16 -17.34 11.61
C THR A 141 -10.98 -16.90 12.47
N LEU A 142 -10.62 -15.63 12.44
CA LEU A 142 -9.54 -15.05 13.25
C LEU A 142 -9.83 -15.19 14.76
N ASP A 143 -11.07 -14.95 15.17
CA ASP A 143 -11.48 -15.13 16.58
C ASP A 143 -11.33 -16.60 17.03
N SER A 144 -11.60 -17.57 16.15
CA SER A 144 -11.42 -19.01 16.46
C SER A 144 -9.96 -19.41 16.70
N TYR A 145 -9.02 -18.64 16.15
CA TYR A 145 -7.56 -18.86 16.33
C TYR A 145 -6.95 -17.98 17.44
N ASN A 146 -7.76 -17.28 18.24
CA ASN A 146 -7.30 -16.32 19.25
C ASN A 146 -6.33 -15.28 18.67
N TRP A 147 -6.63 -14.80 17.45
CA TRP A 147 -5.80 -13.79 16.80
C TRP A 147 -5.89 -12.46 17.55
N GLU A 148 -4.75 -11.85 17.84
CA GLU A 148 -4.68 -10.59 18.58
C GLU A 148 -5.06 -9.42 17.68
N ARG A 149 -6.12 -8.70 18.05
CA ARG A 149 -6.60 -7.50 17.35
C ARG A 149 -5.76 -6.28 17.75
N ALA A 150 -5.67 -5.30 16.87
CA ALA A 150 -5.07 -4.02 17.22
C ALA A 150 -5.97 -3.25 18.22
N GLU A 151 -5.38 -2.65 19.24
CA GLU A 151 -6.12 -1.93 20.29
C GLU A 151 -6.74 -0.61 19.80
N ASP A 152 -6.16 0.00 18.76
CA ASP A 152 -6.52 1.34 18.27
C ASP A 152 -7.41 1.32 17.01
N THR A 153 -7.98 0.16 16.65
CA THR A 153 -8.96 0.03 15.56
C THR A 153 -9.83 -1.21 15.76
N LYS A 154 -11.06 -1.15 15.29
CA LYS A 154 -11.96 -2.30 15.27
C LYS A 154 -11.80 -3.14 13.99
N SER A 155 -11.31 -2.52 12.92
CA SER A 155 -11.09 -3.19 11.66
C SER A 155 -9.95 -4.20 11.77
N THR A 156 -10.12 -5.41 11.23
CA THR A 156 -9.07 -6.40 11.07
C THR A 156 -8.29 -6.20 9.78
N TRP A 157 -8.85 -5.43 8.88
CA TRP A 157 -8.23 -5.08 7.62
C TRP A 157 -7.23 -3.93 7.78
N ARG A 158 -6.05 -4.03 7.12
CA ARG A 158 -5.01 -2.98 7.10
C ARG A 158 -4.47 -2.55 8.47
N ILE A 159 -4.45 -3.44 9.43
CA ILE A 159 -3.92 -3.12 10.76
C ILE A 159 -2.40 -3.20 10.85
N GLY A 160 -1.79 -4.14 10.18
CA GLY A 160 -0.37 -4.31 9.92
C GLY A 160 0.62 -3.78 10.95
N ASP A 161 1.78 -3.40 10.45
CA ASP A 161 3.00 -3.02 11.18
C ASP A 161 3.16 -1.48 11.37
N GLY A 162 2.09 -0.75 11.53
CA GLY A 162 2.09 0.72 11.60
C GLY A 162 2.20 1.43 10.23
N THR A 163 2.59 0.70 9.21
CA THR A 163 2.74 1.24 7.84
C THR A 163 1.41 1.76 7.31
N ALA A 164 0.34 0.96 7.47
CA ALA A 164 -1.00 1.35 7.00
C ALA A 164 -1.52 2.59 7.74
N ALA A 165 -1.37 2.65 9.07
CA ALA A 165 -1.77 3.82 9.86
C ALA A 165 -1.04 5.09 9.39
N PHE A 166 0.28 5.00 9.15
CA PHE A 166 1.07 6.13 8.67
C PHE A 166 0.65 6.59 7.27
N TYR A 167 0.48 5.68 6.31
CA TYR A 167 0.12 6.06 4.95
C TYR A 167 -1.30 6.60 4.84
N ASN A 168 -2.26 5.99 5.54
CA ASN A 168 -3.61 6.50 5.56
C ASN A 168 -3.70 7.89 6.22
N TYR A 169 -2.90 8.17 7.26
CA TYR A 169 -2.78 9.50 7.80
C TYR A 169 -2.27 10.52 6.76
N VAL A 170 -1.24 10.16 5.98
CA VAL A 170 -0.72 11.02 4.90
C VAL A 170 -1.77 11.22 3.81
N TYR A 171 -2.44 10.15 3.36
CA TYR A 171 -3.49 10.26 2.34
C TYR A 171 -4.64 11.14 2.81
N TYR A 172 -5.15 10.91 4.02
CA TYR A 172 -6.23 11.72 4.57
C TYR A 172 -5.85 13.21 4.67
N THR A 173 -4.68 13.50 5.22
CA THR A 173 -4.22 14.88 5.42
C THR A 173 -4.00 15.63 4.10
N MET A 174 -3.43 14.96 3.09
CA MET A 174 -3.04 15.61 1.84
C MET A 174 -4.05 15.46 0.70
N ALA A 175 -4.89 14.42 0.72
CA ALA A 175 -5.87 14.14 -0.34
C ALA A 175 -7.33 14.12 0.14
N GLY A 176 -7.59 14.02 1.45
CA GLY A 176 -8.94 14.03 2.02
C GLY A 176 -9.66 12.68 1.98
N PHE A 177 -8.99 11.60 1.58
CA PHE A 177 -9.50 10.23 1.58
C PHE A 177 -8.35 9.22 1.77
N THR A 178 -8.68 7.96 2.04
CA THR A 178 -7.71 6.91 2.38
C THR A 178 -7.92 5.62 1.60
N GLU A 179 -7.16 4.59 1.94
CA GLU A 179 -7.39 3.23 1.45
C GLU A 179 -8.73 2.66 1.96
N TYR A 180 -9.19 3.08 3.15
CA TYR A 180 -10.48 2.66 3.69
C TYR A 180 -11.66 3.14 2.82
N ASP A 181 -11.63 4.38 2.36
CA ASP A 181 -12.64 4.90 1.43
C ASP A 181 -12.75 4.02 0.17
N THR A 182 -11.61 3.63 -0.40
CA THR A 182 -11.57 2.78 -1.58
C THR A 182 -12.08 1.38 -1.30
N PHE A 183 -11.65 0.80 -0.18
CA PHE A 183 -12.04 -0.54 0.24
C PHE A 183 -13.56 -0.63 0.48
N ARG A 184 -14.11 0.28 1.27
CA ARG A 184 -15.56 0.32 1.54
C ARG A 184 -16.37 0.62 0.28
N SER A 185 -15.84 1.45 -0.63
CA SER A 185 -16.44 1.68 -1.94
C SER A 185 -16.47 0.41 -2.81
N ASN A 186 -15.43 -0.43 -2.74
CA ASN A 186 -15.42 -1.72 -3.42
C ASN A 186 -16.45 -2.67 -2.82
N GLN A 187 -16.58 -2.75 -1.49
CA GLN A 187 -17.60 -3.56 -0.84
C GLN A 187 -19.03 -3.13 -1.22
N ILE A 188 -19.29 -1.83 -1.41
CA ILE A 188 -20.59 -1.34 -1.93
C ILE A 188 -20.83 -1.88 -3.34
N ARG A 189 -19.83 -1.85 -4.23
CA ARG A 189 -19.95 -2.35 -5.61
C ARG A 189 -20.21 -3.85 -5.67
N GLU A 190 -19.64 -4.61 -4.74
CA GLU A 190 -19.86 -6.05 -4.60
C GLU A 190 -21.16 -6.39 -3.82
N GLY A 191 -21.93 -5.38 -3.40
CA GLY A 191 -23.18 -5.59 -2.69
C GLY A 191 -23.03 -6.09 -1.25
N GLN A 192 -21.82 -6.03 -0.67
CA GLN A 192 -21.55 -6.49 0.70
C GLN A 192 -22.01 -5.49 1.77
N LEU A 193 -22.04 -4.19 1.43
CA LEU A 193 -22.43 -3.11 2.35
C LEU A 193 -23.36 -2.10 1.65
N SER A 194 -24.27 -1.51 2.41
CA SER A 194 -24.96 -0.29 1.97
C SER A 194 -24.01 0.91 2.02
N ARG A 195 -24.36 1.97 1.27
CA ARG A 195 -23.59 3.22 1.29
C ARG A 195 -23.57 3.85 2.69
N GLU A 196 -24.69 3.80 3.39
CA GLU A 196 -24.85 4.35 4.75
C GLU A 196 -23.95 3.61 5.74
N GLN A 197 -23.94 2.29 5.70
CA GLN A 197 -23.04 1.46 6.53
C GLN A 197 -21.56 1.78 6.24
N ALA A 198 -21.19 1.85 4.96
CA ALA A 198 -19.83 2.16 4.55
C ALA A 198 -19.36 3.54 5.02
N LEU A 199 -20.23 4.57 4.98
CA LEU A 199 -19.89 5.91 5.47
C LEU A 199 -19.62 5.94 6.97
N LEU A 200 -20.36 5.17 7.77
CA LEU A 200 -20.11 5.04 9.21
C LEU A 200 -18.76 4.39 9.49
N LEU A 201 -18.45 3.30 8.77
CA LEU A 201 -17.16 2.61 8.89
C LEU A 201 -15.99 3.51 8.51
N VAL A 202 -16.08 4.20 7.37
CA VAL A 202 -15.03 5.12 6.90
C VAL A 202 -14.81 6.27 7.89
N ALA A 203 -15.86 6.81 8.49
CA ALA A 203 -15.73 7.87 9.49
C ALA A 203 -14.95 7.41 10.73
N GLU A 204 -15.10 6.16 11.14
CA GLU A 204 -14.33 5.55 12.23
C GLU A 204 -12.90 5.20 11.79
N GLU A 205 -12.75 4.52 10.68
CA GLU A 205 -11.46 4.01 10.18
C GLU A 205 -10.48 5.11 9.76
N ASN A 206 -10.99 6.26 9.34
CA ASN A 206 -10.18 7.44 9.01
C ASN A 206 -9.70 8.22 10.23
N GLN A 207 -10.08 7.84 11.46
CA GLN A 207 -9.51 8.45 12.65
C GLN A 207 -7.99 8.18 12.74
N PRO A 208 -7.19 9.22 13.10
CA PRO A 208 -5.75 9.05 13.17
C PRO A 208 -5.32 8.05 14.25
N ARG A 209 -4.61 7.03 13.87
CA ARG A 209 -4.05 6.00 14.78
C ARG A 209 -2.68 6.43 15.29
N TYR A 210 -2.61 7.49 16.10
CA TYR A 210 -1.37 8.12 16.52
C TYR A 210 -0.43 7.20 17.30
N GLN A 211 -0.94 6.29 18.12
CA GLN A 211 -0.14 5.32 18.86
C GLN A 211 0.62 4.41 17.90
N ASN A 212 -0.07 3.89 16.90
CA ASN A 212 0.50 3.01 15.89
C ASN A 212 1.48 3.74 14.97
N ILE A 213 1.14 4.98 14.56
CA ILE A 213 2.04 5.85 13.80
C ILE A 213 3.32 6.15 14.58
N LYS A 214 3.20 6.44 15.88
CA LYS A 214 4.35 6.69 16.77
C LYS A 214 5.26 5.47 16.84
N TRP A 215 4.70 4.29 17.09
CA TRP A 215 5.44 3.04 17.09
C TRP A 215 6.21 2.82 15.78
N TYR A 216 5.55 3.06 14.63
CA TYR A 216 6.19 2.94 13.31
C TYR A 216 7.35 3.92 13.13
N LEU A 217 7.19 5.18 13.53
CA LEU A 217 8.23 6.19 13.43
C LEU A 217 9.39 5.94 14.39
N ASP A 218 9.12 5.51 15.63
CA ASP A 218 10.12 5.08 16.60
C ASP A 218 10.94 3.89 16.04
N ALA A 219 10.27 2.90 15.43
CA ALA A 219 10.94 1.79 14.76
C ALA A 219 11.87 2.25 13.61
N LEU A 220 11.65 3.42 13.04
CA LEU A 220 12.50 4.05 12.02
C LEU A 220 13.52 5.04 12.60
N ASP A 221 13.59 5.24 13.90
CA ASP A 221 14.33 6.30 14.59
C ASP A 221 14.01 7.70 13.99
N MET A 222 12.71 8.00 13.87
CA MET A 222 12.19 9.28 13.36
C MET A 222 11.38 9.96 14.46
N ASP A 223 11.56 11.27 14.57
CA ASP A 223 10.84 12.09 15.54
C ASP A 223 9.36 12.25 15.12
N PHE A 224 8.44 11.80 15.97
CA PHE A 224 7.00 11.79 15.70
C PHE A 224 6.46 13.21 15.45
N ASP A 225 6.73 14.14 16.35
CA ASP A 225 6.15 15.50 16.29
C ASP A 225 6.62 16.23 15.04
N ARG A 226 7.90 16.10 14.71
CA ARG A 226 8.48 16.68 13.51
C ARG A 226 7.85 16.11 12.24
N VAL A 227 7.63 14.78 12.20
CA VAL A 227 7.04 14.12 11.02
C VAL A 227 5.60 14.54 10.86
N ILE A 228 4.77 14.46 11.91
CA ILE A 228 3.36 14.87 11.90
C ILE A 228 3.23 16.34 11.51
N LYS A 229 4.03 17.23 12.09
CA LYS A 229 4.06 18.65 11.74
C LYS A 229 4.40 18.90 10.27
N THR A 230 5.30 18.08 9.72
CA THR A 230 5.67 18.17 8.29
C THR A 230 4.51 17.76 7.39
N ILE A 231 3.83 16.64 7.73
CA ILE A 231 2.66 16.16 6.98
C ILE A 231 1.53 17.19 7.01
N ASN A 232 1.22 17.73 8.20
CA ASN A 232 0.13 18.70 8.37
C ASN A 232 0.36 20.03 7.65
N ARG A 233 1.62 20.37 7.33
CA ARG A 233 2.00 21.55 6.56
C ARG A 233 2.14 21.28 5.07
N ALA A 234 2.09 20.02 4.66
CA ALA A 234 2.21 19.67 3.26
C ALA A 234 1.04 20.23 2.43
N PRO A 235 1.26 20.62 1.17
CA PRO A 235 0.20 21.12 0.32
C PRO A 235 -0.90 20.04 0.13
N ARG A 236 -2.14 20.43 0.32
CA ARG A 236 -3.29 19.59 0.00
C ARG A 236 -3.45 19.49 -1.52
N LYS A 237 -3.73 18.29 -2.02
CA LYS A 237 -3.94 18.06 -3.45
C LYS A 237 -5.30 18.57 -3.91
N TYR A 238 -6.31 18.43 -3.07
CA TYR A 238 -7.65 18.91 -3.33
C TYR A 238 -7.99 19.94 -2.25
N GLN A 239 -8.45 21.11 -2.70
CA GLN A 239 -9.02 22.10 -1.79
C GLN A 239 -10.49 21.69 -1.58
N VAL A 240 -10.88 21.49 -0.33
CA VAL A 240 -12.30 21.41 0.04
C VAL A 240 -12.73 22.86 0.21
N GLU A 241 -13.59 23.34 -0.69
CA GLU A 241 -14.24 24.64 -0.56
C GLU A 241 -15.21 24.62 0.62
#